data_da012776d2bfd27d638b44629bacd400
#
_entry.id   da012776d2bfd27d638b44629bacd400
#
_cell.length_a   1.000
_cell.length_b   1.000
_cell.length_c   1.000
_cell.angle_alpha   90.00
_cell.angle_beta   90.00
_cell.angle_gamma   90.00
#
_symmetry.space_group_name_H-M   'P 1'
#
loop_
_entity.id
_entity.type
_entity.pdbx_description
1 polymer ?
#
loop_
_entity_poly.entity_id
_entity_poly.type
_entity_poly.pdbx_seq_one_letter_code
_entity_poly.pdbx_strand_id
1 'polypeptide(L)'
;RYAHIGTGNYHSGTARLYSDFGLLTCDPAVGSDLIEFFNFLTSGCQPKRRYSKILVSPRNLKDQLLAKIDREISKSSSRSPGLIRLKTNALEDPDITEALYRASMADVKIELIIRDTCRIRPGIPGLSDNIRVISVVGRFLEHSRIYYFRNGGNEEYFIGSADLMMRNLESRAEV
;
A
#
# COMPACT_ATOMS: atom_id res chain seq x y z
N ARG A 1 -8.43 -22.41 10.48
CA ARG A 1 -8.44 -21.01 10.95
C ARG A 1 -8.90 -20.12 9.83
N TYR A 2 -9.66 -19.08 10.17
CA TYR A 2 -10.16 -18.09 9.22
C TYR A 2 -9.64 -16.72 9.65
N ALA A 3 -9.41 -15.84 8.69
CA ALA A 3 -9.00 -14.47 8.92
C ALA A 3 -9.84 -13.50 8.09
N HIS A 4 -10.06 -12.32 8.62
CA HIS A 4 -10.59 -11.17 7.91
C HIS A 4 -9.58 -10.04 7.96
N ILE A 5 -9.21 -9.50 6.80
CA ILE A 5 -8.33 -8.33 6.64
C ILE A 5 -9.14 -7.27 5.89
N GLY A 6 -9.25 -6.09 6.47
CA GLY A 6 -10.07 -5.03 5.89
C GLY A 6 -9.32 -3.71 5.78
N THR A 7 -9.71 -2.90 4.80
CA THR A 7 -9.22 -1.53 4.66
C THR A 7 -9.94 -0.57 5.60
N GLY A 8 -11.10 -0.96 6.10
CA GLY A 8 -12.01 -0.13 6.89
C GLY A 8 -11.91 -0.34 8.39
N ASN A 9 -12.60 0.52 9.11
CA ASN A 9 -12.72 0.45 10.56
C ASN A 9 -13.84 -0.50 10.98
N TYR A 10 -13.61 -1.32 12.01
CA TYR A 10 -14.64 -2.14 12.65
C TYR A 10 -15.52 -1.28 13.58
N HIS A 11 -16.20 -0.30 13.00
CA HIS A 11 -17.07 0.62 13.71
C HIS A 11 -18.37 0.83 12.94
N SER A 12 -19.51 0.55 13.55
CA SER A 12 -20.82 0.52 12.90
C SER A 12 -21.25 1.87 12.28
N GLY A 13 -20.83 2.99 12.86
CA GLY A 13 -21.10 4.32 12.33
C GLY A 13 -20.36 4.60 11.03
N THR A 14 -19.04 4.40 11.04
CA THR A 14 -18.18 4.65 9.86
C THR A 14 -18.45 3.66 8.73
N ALA A 15 -18.78 2.41 9.04
CA ALA A 15 -19.11 1.37 8.05
C ALA A 15 -20.32 1.73 7.16
N ARG A 16 -21.20 2.61 7.60
CA ARG A 16 -22.35 3.08 6.80
C ARG A 16 -22.02 4.23 5.86
N LEU A 17 -20.88 4.90 6.07
CA LEU A 17 -20.48 6.12 5.37
C LEU A 17 -19.30 5.87 4.43
N TYR A 18 -18.53 4.80 4.64
CA TYR A 18 -17.27 4.53 3.97
C TYR A 18 -17.42 3.40 2.94
N SER A 19 -16.65 3.50 1.88
CA SER A 19 -16.45 2.43 0.90
C SER A 19 -15.12 1.75 1.18
N ASP A 20 -15.17 0.48 1.57
CA ASP A 20 -14.01 -0.31 1.96
C ASP A 20 -14.00 -1.70 1.32
N PHE A 21 -12.84 -2.37 1.38
CA PHE A 21 -12.67 -3.76 1.00
C PHE A 21 -12.38 -4.64 2.21
N GLY A 22 -12.84 -5.89 2.15
CA GLY A 22 -12.52 -6.92 3.12
C GLY A 22 -12.18 -8.24 2.44
N LEU A 23 -11.11 -8.87 2.87
CA LEU A 23 -10.68 -10.20 2.46
C LEU A 23 -11.01 -11.20 3.57
N LEU A 24 -11.86 -12.18 3.26
CA LEU A 24 -12.05 -13.38 4.08
C LEU A 24 -11.18 -14.49 3.51
N THR A 25 -10.31 -15.06 4.32
CA THR A 25 -9.37 -16.09 3.88
C THR A 25 -9.16 -17.20 4.91
N CYS A 26 -8.84 -18.39 4.41
CA CYS A 26 -8.36 -19.51 5.24
C CYS A 26 -6.93 -19.94 4.87
N ASP A 27 -6.21 -19.10 4.11
CA ASP A 27 -4.80 -19.37 3.75
C ASP A 27 -3.97 -19.59 5.02
N PRO A 28 -3.27 -20.74 5.14
CA PRO A 28 -2.51 -21.07 6.33
C PRO A 28 -1.34 -20.10 6.60
N ALA A 29 -0.72 -19.57 5.55
CA ALA A 29 0.41 -18.65 5.68
C ALA A 29 -0.05 -17.29 6.19
N VAL A 30 -1.16 -16.75 5.67
CA VAL A 30 -1.80 -15.53 6.18
C VAL A 30 -2.24 -15.73 7.63
N GLY A 31 -2.90 -16.86 7.95
CA GLY A 31 -3.33 -17.17 9.30
C GLY A 31 -2.16 -17.29 10.29
N SER A 32 -1.03 -17.85 9.85
CA SER A 32 0.18 -17.96 10.68
C SER A 32 0.81 -16.59 10.93
N ASP A 33 0.88 -15.73 9.91
CA ASP A 33 1.41 -14.36 10.04
C ASP A 33 0.56 -13.51 10.97
N LEU A 34 -0.77 -13.60 10.86
CA LEU A 34 -1.68 -12.86 11.74
C LEU A 34 -1.56 -13.31 13.21
N ILE A 35 -1.33 -14.60 13.49
CA ILE A 35 -1.09 -15.05 14.86
C ILE A 35 0.16 -14.39 15.44
N GLU A 36 1.26 -14.37 14.69
CA GLU A 36 2.49 -13.69 15.11
C GLU A 36 2.25 -12.19 15.34
N PHE A 37 1.47 -11.56 14.47
CA PHE A 37 1.12 -10.15 14.60
C PHE A 37 0.27 -9.87 15.85
N PHE A 38 -0.77 -10.66 16.10
CA PHE A 38 -1.58 -10.52 17.31
C PHE A 38 -0.79 -10.83 18.59
N ASN A 39 0.10 -11.82 18.58
CA ASN A 39 1.00 -12.08 19.72
C ASN A 39 1.91 -10.87 19.99
N PHE A 40 2.44 -10.24 18.96
CA PHE A 40 3.20 -9.01 19.10
C PHE A 40 2.36 -7.88 19.72
N LEU A 41 1.13 -7.65 19.24
CA LEU A 41 0.25 -6.60 19.76
C LEU A 41 -0.16 -6.82 21.22
N THR A 42 -0.38 -8.05 21.63
CA THR A 42 -0.91 -8.37 22.97
C THR A 42 0.17 -8.57 24.02
N SER A 43 1.31 -9.12 23.66
CA SER A 43 2.38 -9.46 24.61
C SER A 43 3.63 -8.59 24.48
N GLY A 44 3.74 -7.77 23.42
CA GLY A 44 4.96 -7.06 23.08
C GLY A 44 6.11 -7.96 22.61
N CYS A 45 5.88 -9.28 22.54
CA CYS A 45 6.90 -10.24 22.12
C CYS A 45 7.26 -10.04 20.65
N GLN A 46 8.55 -9.89 20.39
CA GLN A 46 9.05 -9.77 19.02
C GLN A 46 8.71 -11.05 18.22
N PRO A 47 8.19 -10.94 16.99
CA PRO A 47 7.95 -12.10 16.14
C PRO A 47 9.23 -12.92 15.95
N LYS A 48 9.12 -14.23 16.08
CA LYS A 48 10.24 -15.17 15.95
C LYS A 48 10.72 -15.37 14.50
N ARG A 49 9.89 -14.96 13.53
CA ARG A 49 10.16 -15.10 12.09
C ARG A 49 9.72 -13.85 11.31
N ARG A 50 10.15 -13.76 10.09
CA ARG A 50 9.62 -12.75 9.15
C ARG A 50 8.21 -13.14 8.71
N TYR A 51 7.35 -12.16 8.51
CA TYR A 51 6.05 -12.36 7.88
C TYR A 51 6.26 -12.83 6.43
N SER A 52 5.46 -13.79 6.00
CA SER A 52 5.58 -14.40 4.67
C SER A 52 4.61 -13.80 3.64
N LYS A 53 3.44 -13.36 4.11
CA LYS A 53 2.34 -12.87 3.25
C LYS A 53 1.89 -11.46 3.60
N ILE A 54 1.87 -11.10 4.89
CA ILE A 54 1.41 -9.78 5.32
C ILE A 54 2.56 -8.77 5.43
N LEU A 55 2.23 -7.52 5.16
CA LEU A 55 3.10 -6.38 5.40
C LEU A 55 2.58 -5.65 6.64
N VAL A 56 3.46 -5.38 7.60
CA VAL A 56 3.09 -4.87 8.92
C VAL A 56 3.85 -3.60 9.25
N SER A 57 3.14 -2.56 9.65
CA SER A 57 3.74 -1.37 10.25
C SER A 57 3.72 -1.50 11.80
N PRO A 58 4.76 -0.98 12.46
CA PRO A 58 5.93 -0.23 11.99
C PRO A 58 7.14 -1.10 11.60
N ARG A 59 6.93 -2.34 11.19
CA ARG A 59 8.03 -3.32 11.05
C ARG A 59 8.66 -3.40 9.66
N ASN A 60 7.86 -3.76 8.66
CA ASN A 60 8.38 -4.04 7.32
C ASN A 60 7.56 -3.44 6.19
N LEU A 61 6.43 -2.79 6.50
CA LEU A 61 5.53 -2.27 5.48
C LEU A 61 6.24 -1.24 4.58
N LYS A 62 6.86 -0.22 5.17
CA LYS A 62 7.58 0.83 4.43
C LYS A 62 8.70 0.27 3.57
N ASP A 63 9.59 -0.53 4.18
CA ASP A 63 10.73 -1.13 3.47
C ASP A 63 10.29 -2.01 2.31
N GLN A 64 9.22 -2.79 2.51
CA GLN A 64 8.68 -3.65 1.46
C GLN A 64 8.02 -2.86 0.34
N LEU A 65 7.33 -1.76 0.63
CA LEU A 65 6.78 -0.88 -0.41
C LEU A 65 7.90 -0.23 -1.23
N LEU A 66 8.94 0.29 -0.59
CA LEU A 66 10.12 0.85 -1.26
C LEU A 66 10.81 -0.21 -2.14
N ALA A 67 11.03 -1.41 -1.62
CA ALA A 67 11.63 -2.51 -2.37
C ALA A 67 10.77 -2.92 -3.59
N LYS A 68 9.45 -2.84 -3.49
CA LYS A 68 8.54 -3.12 -4.62
C LYS A 68 8.60 -2.02 -5.68
N ILE A 69 8.72 -0.76 -5.29
CA ILE A 69 8.92 0.36 -6.22
C ILE A 69 10.26 0.20 -6.95
N ASP A 70 11.35 -0.07 -6.22
CA ASP A 70 12.67 -0.29 -6.83
C ASP A 70 12.70 -1.51 -7.75
N ARG A 71 11.94 -2.55 -7.43
CA ARG A 71 11.76 -3.72 -8.30
C ARG A 71 11.03 -3.38 -9.61
N GLU A 72 10.00 -2.52 -9.57
CA GLU A 72 9.35 -2.04 -10.80
C GLU A 72 10.33 -1.30 -11.71
N ILE A 73 11.20 -0.46 -11.14
CA ILE A 73 12.28 0.21 -11.88
C ILE A 73 13.19 -0.85 -12.55
N SER A 74 13.66 -1.81 -11.77
CA SER A 74 14.62 -2.82 -12.27
C SER A 74 14.04 -3.75 -13.33
N LYS A 75 12.73 -3.99 -13.30
CA LYS A 75 12.01 -4.87 -14.24
C LYS A 75 11.38 -4.12 -15.43
N SER A 76 11.36 -2.78 -15.38
CA SER A 76 10.82 -1.97 -16.46
C SER A 76 11.67 -2.07 -17.73
N SER A 77 11.03 -2.20 -18.87
CA SER A 77 11.65 -2.18 -20.17
C SER A 77 10.69 -1.65 -21.23
N SER A 78 11.20 -1.28 -22.41
CA SER A 78 10.36 -0.80 -23.51
C SER A 78 9.32 -1.85 -23.98
N ARG A 79 9.61 -3.15 -23.81
CA ARG A 79 8.69 -4.25 -24.17
C ARG A 79 7.73 -4.60 -23.04
N SER A 80 8.09 -4.32 -21.79
CA SER A 80 7.29 -4.60 -20.60
C SER A 80 7.48 -3.46 -19.59
N PRO A 81 6.84 -2.30 -19.83
CA PRO A 81 6.99 -1.15 -18.93
C PRO A 81 6.46 -1.48 -17.54
N GLY A 82 7.16 -1.01 -16.53
CA GLY A 82 6.72 -1.10 -15.14
C GLY A 82 5.39 -0.36 -14.94
N LEU A 83 4.58 -0.83 -13.98
CA LEU A 83 3.30 -0.21 -13.65
C LEU A 83 3.02 -0.29 -12.15
N ILE A 84 2.83 0.88 -11.54
CA ILE A 84 2.43 1.02 -10.14
C ILE A 84 1.07 1.70 -10.10
N ARG A 85 0.12 1.13 -9.33
CA ARG A 85 -1.17 1.76 -9.04
C ARG A 85 -1.37 1.79 -7.55
N LEU A 86 -1.57 2.98 -7.00
CA LEU A 86 -1.79 3.15 -5.57
C LEU A 86 -3.08 3.92 -5.34
N LYS A 87 -4.00 3.33 -4.58
CA LYS A 87 -5.16 4.01 -4.02
C LYS A 87 -4.93 4.13 -2.52
N THR A 88 -4.96 5.36 -2.02
CA THR A 88 -4.78 5.67 -0.59
C THR A 88 -5.50 6.98 -0.26
N ASN A 89 -5.75 7.24 1.02
CA ASN A 89 -6.37 8.52 1.38
C ASN A 89 -5.36 9.67 1.31
N ALA A 90 -4.12 9.43 1.77
CA ALA A 90 -3.06 10.44 1.75
C ALA A 90 -1.71 9.84 1.38
N LEU A 91 -0.87 10.65 0.71
CA LEU A 91 0.51 10.35 0.37
C LEU A 91 1.39 11.52 0.83
N GLU A 92 2.06 11.35 1.96
CA GLU A 92 2.89 12.38 2.61
C GLU A 92 4.31 11.89 2.89
N ASP A 93 4.54 10.58 2.99
CA ASP A 93 5.85 10.02 3.32
C ASP A 93 6.90 10.46 2.30
N PRO A 94 8.02 11.09 2.74
CA PRO A 94 9.03 11.63 1.84
C PRO A 94 9.76 10.53 1.05
N ASP A 95 10.07 9.39 1.67
CA ASP A 95 10.83 8.33 1.02
C ASP A 95 10.00 7.64 -0.06
N ILE A 96 8.72 7.39 0.20
CA ILE A 96 7.77 6.87 -0.82
C ILE A 96 7.61 7.89 -1.95
N THR A 97 7.49 9.18 -1.63
CA THR A 97 7.38 10.25 -2.62
C THR A 97 8.60 10.30 -3.54
N GLU A 98 9.79 10.26 -2.96
CA GLU A 98 11.06 10.23 -3.72
C GLU A 98 11.18 8.98 -4.58
N ALA A 99 10.85 7.81 -4.03
CA ALA A 99 10.88 6.55 -4.76
C ALA A 99 9.93 6.56 -5.98
N LEU A 100 8.74 7.16 -5.86
CA LEU A 100 7.82 7.30 -6.97
C LEU A 100 8.34 8.26 -8.05
N TYR A 101 9.01 9.36 -7.68
CA TYR A 101 9.68 10.22 -8.66
C TYR A 101 10.81 9.49 -9.38
N ARG A 102 11.67 8.74 -8.66
CA ARG A 102 12.70 7.90 -9.28
C ARG A 102 12.11 6.88 -10.26
N ALA A 103 11.00 6.26 -9.88
CA ALA A 103 10.31 5.31 -10.75
C ALA A 103 9.76 5.99 -12.03
N SER A 104 9.20 7.19 -11.91
CA SER A 104 8.74 7.96 -13.06
C SER A 104 9.89 8.33 -14.01
N MET A 105 11.01 8.77 -13.47
CA MET A 105 12.22 9.06 -14.27
C MET A 105 12.82 7.81 -14.96
N ALA A 106 12.51 6.62 -14.46
CA ALA A 106 12.88 5.33 -15.03
C ALA A 106 11.77 4.72 -15.94
N ASP A 107 10.89 5.55 -16.48
CA ASP A 107 9.80 5.15 -17.39
C ASP A 107 8.81 4.13 -16.81
N VAL A 108 8.66 4.07 -15.48
CA VAL A 108 7.59 3.32 -14.84
C VAL A 108 6.30 4.16 -14.87
N LYS A 109 5.22 3.58 -15.37
CA LYS A 109 3.90 4.21 -15.29
C LYS A 109 3.38 4.18 -13.86
N ILE A 110 2.86 5.32 -13.40
CA ILE A 110 2.35 5.47 -12.02
C ILE A 110 0.96 6.11 -12.07
N GLU A 111 -0.02 5.40 -11.55
CA GLU A 111 -1.41 5.86 -11.43
C GLU A 111 -1.79 5.94 -9.95
N LEU A 112 -2.03 7.14 -9.47
CA LEU A 112 -2.36 7.43 -8.08
C LEU A 112 -3.83 7.87 -7.96
N ILE A 113 -4.55 7.24 -7.05
CA ILE A 113 -5.89 7.65 -6.64
C ILE A 113 -5.77 8.12 -5.18
N ILE A 114 -5.69 9.45 -5.00
CA ILE A 114 -5.48 10.07 -3.70
C ILE A 114 -6.70 10.94 -3.37
N ARG A 115 -7.36 10.61 -2.26
CA ARG A 115 -8.57 11.34 -1.87
C ARG A 115 -8.27 12.69 -1.20
N ASP A 116 -7.23 12.74 -0.37
CA ASP A 116 -6.90 13.87 0.51
C ASP A 116 -5.54 14.46 0.14
N THR A 117 -4.59 14.49 1.03
CA THR A 117 -3.28 15.11 0.84
C THR A 117 -2.40 14.29 -0.11
N CYS A 118 -1.83 14.96 -1.10
CA CYS A 118 -0.87 14.38 -2.04
C CYS A 118 0.38 15.25 -2.13
N ARG A 119 1.54 14.70 -1.80
CA ARG A 119 2.83 15.38 -1.91
C ARG A 119 3.41 15.37 -3.32
N ILE A 120 2.92 14.48 -4.20
CA ILE A 120 3.34 14.39 -5.59
C ILE A 120 2.75 15.54 -6.41
N ARG A 121 3.60 16.19 -7.21
CA ARG A 121 3.20 17.10 -8.28
C ARG A 121 3.32 16.36 -9.61
N PRO A 122 2.21 15.98 -10.25
CA PRO A 122 2.25 15.28 -11.53
C PRO A 122 2.59 16.22 -12.69
N GLY A 123 3.13 15.66 -13.79
CA GLY A 123 3.33 16.36 -15.05
C GLY A 123 4.47 17.37 -15.04
N ILE A 124 5.46 17.25 -14.15
CA ILE A 124 6.68 18.07 -14.19
C ILE A 124 7.65 17.42 -15.17
N PRO A 125 8.04 18.13 -16.27
CA PRO A 125 8.93 17.59 -17.30
C PRO A 125 10.26 17.05 -16.71
N GLY A 126 10.62 15.82 -17.10
CA GLY A 126 11.83 15.14 -16.65
C GLY A 126 11.77 14.58 -15.23
N LEU A 127 10.67 14.78 -14.49
CA LEU A 127 10.53 14.31 -13.11
C LEU A 127 9.31 13.41 -12.93
N SER A 128 8.13 13.88 -13.33
CA SER A 128 6.85 13.20 -13.09
C SER A 128 5.97 13.06 -14.34
N ASP A 129 6.60 12.96 -15.52
CA ASP A 129 5.91 12.77 -16.79
C ASP A 129 5.04 11.51 -16.81
N ASN A 130 5.48 10.48 -16.10
CA ASN A 130 4.82 9.18 -16.04
C ASN A 130 3.88 9.02 -14.84
N ILE A 131 3.65 10.10 -14.07
CA ILE A 131 2.76 10.07 -12.91
C ILE A 131 1.43 10.75 -13.24
N ARG A 132 0.35 10.00 -13.09
CA ARG A 132 -1.01 10.51 -13.12
C ARG A 132 -1.63 10.46 -11.73
N VAL A 133 -2.19 11.58 -11.27
CA VAL A 133 -2.91 11.65 -10.00
C VAL A 133 -4.36 12.01 -10.27
N ILE A 134 -5.28 11.24 -9.69
CA ILE A 134 -6.71 11.55 -9.69
C ILE A 134 -7.26 11.46 -8.27
N SER A 135 -8.38 12.16 -8.03
CA SER A 135 -9.16 12.03 -6.80
C SER A 135 -10.57 11.56 -7.15
N VAL A 136 -11.14 10.72 -6.29
CA VAL A 136 -12.50 10.20 -6.45
C VAL A 136 -13.34 10.68 -5.28
N VAL A 137 -14.42 11.39 -5.59
CA VAL A 137 -15.41 11.88 -4.63
C VAL A 137 -16.77 11.31 -5.01
N GLY A 138 -17.46 10.70 -4.07
CA GLY A 138 -18.77 10.09 -4.29
C GLY A 138 -19.70 10.26 -3.09
N ARG A 139 -20.82 9.56 -3.14
CA ARG A 139 -21.80 9.53 -2.04
C ARG A 139 -21.20 8.95 -0.75
N PHE A 140 -20.39 7.90 -0.90
CA PHE A 140 -19.65 7.29 0.20
C PHE A 140 -18.21 7.78 0.20
N LEU A 141 -17.61 7.85 1.38
CA LEU A 141 -16.22 8.21 1.52
C LEU A 141 -15.34 7.09 0.97
N GLU A 142 -14.58 7.38 -0.08
CA GLU A 142 -13.63 6.46 -0.69
C GLU A 142 -12.45 6.23 0.26
N HIS A 143 -12.51 5.14 1.05
CA HIS A 143 -11.61 4.90 2.16
C HIS A 143 -10.68 3.71 1.95
N SER A 144 -10.95 2.88 0.98
CA SER A 144 -10.14 1.70 0.68
C SER A 144 -8.71 2.05 0.26
N ARG A 145 -7.73 1.23 0.68
CA ARG A 145 -6.34 1.30 0.23
C ARG A 145 -6.03 0.07 -0.58
N ILE A 146 -5.45 0.29 -1.76
CA ILE A 146 -5.07 -0.77 -2.69
C ILE A 146 -3.71 -0.41 -3.28
N TYR A 147 -2.77 -1.34 -3.24
CA TYR A 147 -1.45 -1.19 -3.83
C TYR A 147 -1.23 -2.29 -4.86
N TYR A 148 -0.90 -1.91 -6.07
CA TYR A 148 -0.66 -2.82 -7.18
C TYR A 148 0.71 -2.59 -7.78
N PHE A 149 1.41 -3.68 -8.05
CA PHE A 149 2.70 -3.71 -8.74
C PHE A 149 2.67 -4.75 -9.84
N ARG A 150 3.07 -4.37 -11.06
CA ARG A 150 3.09 -5.28 -12.22
C ARG A 150 4.13 -6.39 -12.11
N ASN A 151 5.26 -6.11 -11.47
CA ASN A 151 6.29 -7.09 -11.15
C ASN A 151 6.76 -7.93 -12.36
N GLY A 152 6.92 -7.30 -13.54
CA GLY A 152 7.33 -8.00 -14.74
C GLY A 152 6.33 -9.03 -15.26
N GLY A 153 5.04 -8.88 -14.95
CA GLY A 153 3.95 -9.78 -15.33
C GLY A 153 3.53 -10.77 -14.24
N ASN A 154 4.24 -10.83 -13.10
CA ASN A 154 3.81 -11.56 -11.91
C ASN A 154 3.12 -10.60 -10.93
N GLU A 155 1.93 -10.17 -11.32
CA GLU A 155 1.17 -9.09 -10.67
C GLU A 155 0.93 -9.32 -9.18
N GLU A 156 1.09 -8.26 -8.39
CA GLU A 156 0.85 -8.27 -6.95
C GLU A 156 -0.20 -7.24 -6.57
N TYR A 157 -1.16 -7.66 -5.74
CA TYR A 157 -2.20 -6.81 -5.18
C TYR A 157 -2.16 -6.87 -3.66
N PHE A 158 -2.24 -5.71 -3.03
CA PHE A 158 -2.32 -5.57 -1.58
C PHE A 158 -3.51 -4.71 -1.21
N ILE A 159 -4.20 -5.09 -0.16
CA ILE A 159 -5.19 -4.27 0.53
C ILE A 159 -4.78 -4.12 1.98
N GLY A 160 -5.09 -3.02 2.61
CA GLY A 160 -4.72 -2.81 4.00
C GLY A 160 -5.30 -1.54 4.61
N SER A 161 -4.93 -1.29 5.85
CA SER A 161 -5.41 -0.14 6.62
C SER A 161 -4.51 1.08 6.54
N ALA A 162 -3.23 0.91 6.13
CA ALA A 162 -2.24 1.97 6.12
C ALA A 162 -2.45 2.97 4.97
N ASP A 163 -2.35 4.26 5.26
CA ASP A 163 -2.07 5.29 4.28
C ASP A 163 -0.56 5.48 4.10
N LEU A 164 -0.15 6.14 3.02
CA LEU A 164 1.26 6.44 2.74
C LEU A 164 1.72 7.70 3.50
N MET A 165 1.51 7.71 4.81
CA MET A 165 1.90 8.76 5.74
C MET A 165 2.93 8.22 6.74
N MET A 166 3.88 9.04 7.16
CA MET A 166 4.91 8.62 8.13
C MET A 166 4.31 7.94 9.37
N ARG A 167 3.25 8.52 9.94
CA ARG A 167 2.59 7.94 11.13
C ARG A 167 2.03 6.54 10.89
N ASN A 168 1.50 6.24 9.70
CA ASN A 168 0.95 4.94 9.36
C ASN A 168 2.05 3.93 9.04
N LEU A 169 3.16 4.37 8.43
CA LEU A 169 4.24 3.51 8.00
C LEU A 169 5.28 3.22 9.12
N GLU A 170 5.39 4.11 10.13
CA GLU A 170 6.47 4.06 11.12
C GLU A 170 5.99 3.99 12.58
N SER A 171 4.72 4.30 12.88
CA SER A 171 4.28 4.44 14.27
C SER A 171 3.01 3.68 14.62
N ARG A 172 2.12 3.44 13.66
CA ARG A 172 0.86 2.74 13.89
C ARG A 172 0.98 1.25 13.60
N ALA A 173 0.18 0.45 14.30
CA ALA A 173 -0.01 -0.95 13.96
C ALA A 173 -1.00 -1.05 12.79
N GLU A 174 -0.47 -1.30 11.60
CA GLU A 174 -1.23 -1.44 10.35
C GLU A 174 -0.86 -2.76 9.65
N VAL A 175 -1.79 -3.27 8.88
CA VAL A 175 -1.60 -4.45 8.02
C VAL A 175 -2.12 -4.15 6.62
#